data_1c4f851fb78ae41cd7c51de2ab14420b
#
_entry.id   1c4f851fb78ae41cd7c51de2ab14420b
#
_cell.length_a   1.000
_cell.length_b   1.000
_cell.length_c   1.000
_cell.angle_alpha   90.00
_cell.angle_beta   90.00
_cell.angle_gamma   90.00
#
_symmetry.space_group_name_H-M   'P 1'
#
loop_
_entity.id
_entity.type
_entity.pdbx_description
1 polymer ?
#
loop_
_entity_poly.entity_id
_entity_poly.type
_entity_poly.pdbx_seq_one_letter_code
_entity_poly.pdbx_strand_id
1 'polypeptide(L)'
;MLKEVFLDALKAREAKITKVRDSCFDVILSEASSRWVPFDPSPEKCVSAGIDSSWNKRAFQGLYLYAVDAVAVTSTNNILAAEWDYDIVGSARTDFLESRAMDMEASVAQKVAGSVDLVCIDGSLLSRLLRSPADLASEMVKKCSDCIFISKSSESRLQFGNMGSRAGDIYYYGHATKGPGFSSPVETQFRHAPLFEVYARLRDNTPMIRIEILGEVGKQEIAKILNKLRYHSVAGYPYCLKLAHNTCKISNEDIDRLASIFSLQHEQGARDALNE
;
A
#
# COMPACT_ATOMS: atom_id res chain seq x y z
N MET A 1 21.58 15.01 -9.90
CA MET A 1 22.45 13.81 -9.87
C MET A 1 23.61 14.07 -10.81
N LEU A 2 24.83 13.66 -10.45
CA LEU A 2 26.02 13.89 -11.25
C LEU A 2 25.96 13.12 -12.58
N LYS A 3 26.47 13.73 -13.67
CA LYS A 3 26.48 13.14 -15.02
C LYS A 3 27.22 11.80 -15.07
N GLU A 4 28.27 11.67 -14.27
CA GLU A 4 29.11 10.47 -14.15
C GLU A 4 28.33 9.26 -13.67
N VAL A 5 27.33 9.46 -12.81
CA VAL A 5 26.45 8.38 -12.30
C VAL A 5 25.65 7.73 -13.44
N PHE A 6 25.16 8.53 -14.40
CA PHE A 6 24.43 8.01 -15.56
C PHE A 6 25.34 7.21 -16.50
N LEU A 7 26.59 7.72 -16.72
CA LEU A 7 27.57 7.03 -17.57
C LEU A 7 28.02 5.71 -16.94
N ASP A 8 28.24 5.68 -15.61
CA ASP A 8 28.55 4.45 -14.89
C ASP A 8 27.37 3.47 -14.93
N ALA A 9 26.14 3.95 -14.72
CA ALA A 9 24.96 3.13 -14.78
C ALA A 9 24.75 2.45 -16.15
N LEU A 10 25.04 3.15 -17.25
CA LEU A 10 24.99 2.58 -18.60
C LEU A 10 26.02 1.44 -18.77
N LYS A 11 27.25 1.62 -18.28
CA LYS A 11 28.29 0.59 -18.34
C LYS A 11 27.99 -0.61 -17.44
N ALA A 12 27.43 -0.37 -16.26
CA ALA A 12 27.17 -1.40 -15.25
C ALA A 12 25.77 -2.07 -15.40
N ARG A 13 24.93 -1.62 -16.34
CA ARG A 13 23.53 -2.01 -16.46
C ARG A 13 23.33 -3.53 -16.44
N GLU A 14 23.99 -4.24 -17.34
CA GLU A 14 23.81 -5.68 -17.48
C GLU A 14 24.27 -6.44 -16.23
N ALA A 15 25.43 -6.10 -15.70
CA ALA A 15 25.96 -6.73 -14.49
C ALA A 15 25.03 -6.52 -13.27
N LYS A 16 24.41 -5.32 -13.16
CA LYS A 16 23.46 -5.04 -12.08
C LYS A 16 22.14 -5.76 -12.26
N ILE A 17 21.62 -5.90 -13.47
CA ILE A 17 20.39 -6.66 -13.76
C ILE A 17 20.63 -8.16 -13.53
N THR A 18 21.76 -8.71 -13.96
CA THR A 18 22.11 -10.13 -13.78
C THR A 18 22.21 -10.51 -12.30
N LYS A 19 22.55 -9.58 -11.41
CA LYS A 19 22.53 -9.83 -9.96
C LYS A 19 21.14 -10.19 -9.42
N VAL A 20 20.08 -9.67 -10.03
CA VAL A 20 18.69 -9.98 -9.66
C VAL A 20 18.21 -11.24 -10.39
N ARG A 21 18.70 -11.47 -11.61
CA ARG A 21 18.41 -12.64 -12.46
C ARG A 21 19.56 -13.67 -12.35
N ASP A 22 19.71 -14.23 -11.18
CA ASP A 22 20.74 -15.28 -10.91
C ASP A 22 20.32 -16.66 -11.42
N SER A 23 21.09 -17.67 -11.05
CA SER A 23 20.88 -19.08 -11.46
C SER A 23 19.50 -19.64 -11.05
N CYS A 24 18.83 -19.06 -10.06
CA CYS A 24 17.51 -19.50 -9.60
C CYS A 24 16.36 -18.82 -10.35
N PHE A 25 16.65 -17.80 -11.17
CA PHE A 25 15.62 -16.98 -11.80
C PHE A 25 14.64 -17.79 -12.66
N ASP A 26 15.15 -18.62 -13.58
CA ASP A 26 14.30 -19.41 -14.48
C ASP A 26 13.52 -20.50 -13.74
N VAL A 27 14.10 -21.08 -12.69
CA VAL A 27 13.41 -22.05 -11.84
C VAL A 27 12.25 -21.39 -11.11
N ILE A 28 12.46 -20.20 -10.56
CA ILE A 28 11.41 -19.42 -9.87
C ILE A 28 10.34 -18.97 -10.87
N LEU A 29 10.70 -18.56 -12.09
CA LEU A 29 9.71 -18.23 -13.13
C LEU A 29 8.83 -19.42 -13.50
N SER A 30 9.41 -20.60 -13.63
CA SER A 30 8.65 -21.83 -13.89
C SER A 30 7.69 -22.13 -12.76
N GLU A 31 8.14 -22.03 -11.51
CA GLU A 31 7.30 -22.22 -10.32
C GLU A 31 6.19 -21.14 -10.24
N ALA A 32 6.50 -19.88 -10.50
CA ALA A 32 5.51 -18.80 -10.54
C ALA A 32 4.45 -19.06 -11.62
N SER A 33 4.88 -19.55 -12.80
CA SER A 33 3.95 -19.94 -13.87
C SER A 33 3.03 -21.09 -13.44
N SER A 34 3.55 -22.10 -12.75
CA SER A 34 2.76 -23.25 -12.30
C SER A 34 1.72 -22.90 -11.23
N ARG A 35 2.02 -21.89 -10.40
CA ARG A 35 1.10 -21.39 -9.37
C ARG A 35 0.10 -20.35 -9.88
N TRP A 36 0.21 -19.94 -11.13
CA TRP A 36 -0.69 -18.96 -11.73
C TRP A 36 -1.99 -19.59 -12.18
N VAL A 37 -3.10 -19.02 -11.78
CA VAL A 37 -4.45 -19.40 -12.21
C VAL A 37 -4.90 -18.37 -13.24
N PRO A 38 -4.93 -18.72 -14.55
CA PRO A 38 -5.51 -17.84 -15.56
C PRO A 38 -6.98 -17.59 -15.25
N PHE A 39 -7.35 -16.31 -15.16
CA PHE A 39 -8.71 -15.91 -14.82
C PHE A 39 -8.95 -14.49 -15.36
N ASP A 40 -9.91 -14.34 -16.26
CA ASP A 40 -10.32 -13.01 -16.76
C ASP A 40 -11.51 -12.52 -15.92
N PRO A 41 -11.29 -11.56 -14.99
CA PRO A 41 -12.36 -11.10 -14.12
C PRO A 41 -13.50 -10.45 -14.90
N SER A 42 -14.72 -10.95 -14.71
CA SER A 42 -15.94 -10.33 -15.23
C SER A 42 -16.39 -9.20 -14.31
N PRO A 43 -16.55 -7.95 -14.82
CA PRO A 43 -16.93 -6.82 -13.97
C PRO A 43 -18.24 -7.06 -13.24
N GLU A 44 -18.18 -7.15 -11.91
CA GLU A 44 -19.34 -7.28 -11.05
C GLU A 44 -19.67 -5.93 -10.42
N LYS A 45 -20.89 -5.42 -10.66
CA LYS A 45 -21.33 -4.14 -10.11
C LYS A 45 -21.29 -4.17 -8.57
N CYS A 46 -20.55 -3.24 -7.99
CA CYS A 46 -20.41 -3.12 -6.54
C CYS A 46 -20.14 -1.67 -6.15
N VAL A 47 -20.38 -1.35 -4.88
CA VAL A 47 -19.90 -0.12 -4.25
C VAL A 47 -18.62 -0.45 -3.52
N SER A 48 -17.50 0.12 -3.93
CA SER A 48 -16.20 -0.06 -3.29
C SER A 48 -15.74 1.24 -2.63
N ALA A 49 -15.13 1.12 -1.46
CA ALA A 49 -14.43 2.21 -0.78
C ALA A 49 -12.92 1.93 -0.75
N GLY A 50 -12.12 2.95 -1.06
CA GLY A 50 -10.69 2.96 -0.86
C GLY A 50 -10.36 3.73 0.41
N ILE A 51 -9.42 3.22 1.20
CA ILE A 51 -8.91 3.86 2.40
C ILE A 51 -7.43 4.11 2.21
N ASP A 52 -7.02 5.32 2.51
CA ASP A 52 -5.62 5.73 2.53
C ASP A 52 -5.42 6.83 3.56
N SER A 53 -4.20 7.03 3.99
CA SER A 53 -3.79 8.06 4.93
C SER A 53 -2.59 8.84 4.42
N SER A 54 -2.42 10.03 4.94
CA SER A 54 -1.24 10.84 4.70
C SER A 54 -0.79 11.50 6.00
N TRP A 55 0.48 11.79 6.08
CA TRP A 55 1.02 12.64 7.13
C TRP A 55 2.12 13.53 6.56
N ASN A 56 2.28 14.69 7.16
CA ASN A 56 3.37 15.61 6.87
C ASN A 56 3.80 16.33 8.15
N LYS A 57 5.05 16.79 8.19
CA LYS A 57 5.58 17.56 9.30
C LYS A 57 6.56 18.62 8.82
N ARG A 58 6.64 19.73 9.55
CA ARG A 58 7.61 20.79 9.37
C ARG A 58 8.35 21.05 10.67
N ALA A 59 9.68 21.17 10.58
CA ALA A 59 10.52 21.54 11.70
C ALA A 59 10.61 23.07 11.78
N PHE A 60 10.55 23.60 12.99
CA PHE A 60 10.84 24.99 13.36
C PHE A 60 11.98 25.02 14.38
N GLN A 61 12.33 26.19 14.86
CA GLN A 61 13.39 26.31 15.83
C GLN A 61 12.96 25.74 17.19
N GLY A 62 13.32 24.45 17.46
CA GLY A 62 13.03 23.77 18.71
C GLY A 62 11.66 23.07 18.79
N LEU A 63 10.85 23.09 17.73
CA LEU A 63 9.55 22.42 17.70
C LEU A 63 9.20 21.89 16.30
N TYR A 64 8.14 21.07 16.24
CA TYR A 64 7.59 20.51 15.02
C TYR A 64 6.10 20.74 14.98
N LEU A 65 5.58 21.14 13.82
CA LEU A 65 4.17 21.04 13.48
C LEU A 65 3.99 19.76 12.64
N TYR A 66 3.00 18.96 12.96
CA TYR A 66 2.60 17.83 12.12
C TYR A 66 1.10 17.86 11.84
N ALA A 67 0.70 17.20 10.78
CA ALA A 67 -0.66 16.83 10.50
C ALA A 67 -0.70 15.40 9.96
N VAL A 68 -1.75 14.68 10.28
CA VAL A 68 -2.04 13.32 9.81
C VAL A 68 -3.54 13.21 9.56
N ASP A 69 -3.92 12.52 8.49
CA ASP A 69 -5.31 12.21 8.18
C ASP A 69 -5.47 10.81 7.60
N ALA A 70 -6.70 10.32 7.61
CA ALA A 70 -7.12 9.13 6.88
C ALA A 70 -8.54 9.33 6.36
N VAL A 71 -8.82 8.80 5.16
CA VAL A 71 -10.12 8.94 4.52
C VAL A 71 -10.60 7.62 3.91
N ALA A 72 -11.93 7.44 3.88
CA ALA A 72 -12.57 6.42 3.05
C ALA A 72 -13.33 7.12 1.92
N VAL A 73 -13.01 6.77 0.68
CA VAL A 73 -13.60 7.39 -0.52
C VAL A 73 -14.14 6.32 -1.45
N THR A 74 -15.38 6.47 -1.92
CA THR A 74 -15.97 5.57 -2.91
C THR A 74 -15.39 5.78 -4.30
N SER A 75 -15.57 4.79 -5.18
CA SER A 75 -15.20 4.92 -6.60
C SER A 75 -15.98 6.03 -7.35
N THR A 76 -17.04 6.58 -6.75
CA THR A 76 -17.80 7.72 -7.25
C THR A 76 -17.40 9.05 -6.60
N ASN A 77 -16.27 9.06 -5.90
CA ASN A 77 -15.67 10.23 -5.25
C ASN A 77 -16.49 10.81 -4.08
N ASN A 78 -17.22 9.97 -3.36
CA ASN A 78 -17.91 10.37 -2.13
C ASN A 78 -17.06 9.99 -0.92
N ILE A 79 -16.78 10.95 -0.03
CA ILE A 79 -16.12 10.70 1.25
C ILE A 79 -17.16 10.09 2.20
N LEU A 80 -16.90 8.87 2.66
CA LEU A 80 -17.76 8.15 3.60
C LEU A 80 -17.37 8.40 5.05
N ALA A 81 -16.07 8.49 5.32
CA ALA A 81 -15.51 8.77 6.63
C ALA A 81 -14.15 9.46 6.49
N ALA A 82 -13.80 10.28 7.48
CA ALA A 82 -12.50 10.88 7.61
C ALA A 82 -12.11 11.00 9.08
N GLU A 83 -10.83 10.94 9.36
CA GLU A 83 -10.20 11.29 10.64
C GLU A 83 -8.99 12.15 10.37
N TRP A 84 -8.68 13.06 11.30
CA TRP A 84 -7.49 13.90 11.23
C TRP A 84 -6.98 14.24 12.62
N ASP A 85 -5.69 14.54 12.69
CA ASP A 85 -5.01 15.00 13.89
C ASP A 85 -3.88 15.94 13.49
N TYR A 86 -3.60 16.95 14.30
CA TYR A 86 -2.47 17.86 14.13
C TYR A 86 -2.05 18.41 15.48
N ASP A 87 -0.75 18.65 15.66
CA ASP A 87 -0.25 19.23 16.90
C ASP A 87 1.12 19.92 16.69
N ILE A 88 1.48 20.74 17.67
CA ILE A 88 2.78 21.39 17.81
C ILE A 88 3.51 20.75 18.97
N VAL A 89 4.63 20.08 18.69
CA VAL A 89 5.35 19.26 19.65
C VAL A 89 6.85 19.53 19.64
N GLY A 90 7.55 19.28 20.76
CA GLY A 90 9.01 19.40 20.82
C GLY A 90 9.75 18.31 19.99
N SER A 91 9.09 17.22 19.64
CA SER A 91 9.65 16.14 18.81
C SER A 91 8.54 15.40 18.07
N ALA A 92 8.64 15.28 16.75
CA ALA A 92 7.72 14.51 15.91
C ALA A 92 8.48 13.38 15.21
N ARG A 93 8.51 12.19 15.82
CA ARG A 93 9.15 11.00 15.25
C ARG A 93 8.32 10.44 14.09
N THR A 94 9.00 10.00 13.03
CA THR A 94 8.36 9.45 11.83
C THR A 94 7.55 8.18 12.14
N ASP A 95 8.10 7.27 12.97
CA ASP A 95 7.43 6.05 13.39
C ASP A 95 6.13 6.30 14.18
N PHE A 96 6.08 7.36 14.99
CA PHE A 96 4.85 7.80 15.64
C PHE A 96 3.78 8.22 14.63
N LEU A 97 4.14 9.06 13.63
CA LEU A 97 3.20 9.52 12.62
C LEU A 97 2.71 8.37 11.71
N GLU A 98 3.61 7.46 11.34
CA GLU A 98 3.24 6.24 10.60
C GLU A 98 2.27 5.36 11.40
N SER A 99 2.52 5.15 12.70
CA SER A 99 1.62 4.38 13.56
C SER A 99 0.25 5.07 13.69
N ARG A 100 0.24 6.39 13.88
CA ARG A 100 -1.00 7.17 14.00
C ARG A 100 -1.83 7.11 12.73
N ALA A 101 -1.19 7.22 11.56
CA ALA A 101 -1.84 7.10 10.27
C ALA A 101 -2.49 5.71 10.09
N MET A 102 -1.79 4.63 10.46
CA MET A 102 -2.32 3.26 10.42
C MET A 102 -3.51 3.05 11.36
N ASP A 103 -3.47 3.63 12.58
CA ASP A 103 -4.60 3.56 13.52
C ASP A 103 -5.84 4.27 12.98
N MET A 104 -5.66 5.44 12.36
CA MET A 104 -6.74 6.19 11.73
C MET A 104 -7.34 5.43 10.54
N GLU A 105 -6.51 4.79 9.70
CA GLU A 105 -7.02 3.94 8.61
C GLU A 105 -7.87 2.79 9.14
N ALA A 106 -7.43 2.11 10.19
CA ALA A 106 -8.20 1.03 10.81
C ALA A 106 -9.51 1.52 11.43
N SER A 107 -9.50 2.72 12.05
CA SER A 107 -10.71 3.35 12.60
C SER A 107 -11.69 3.74 11.49
N VAL A 108 -11.20 4.35 10.40
CA VAL A 108 -12.00 4.69 9.23
C VAL A 108 -12.56 3.44 8.55
N ALA A 109 -11.77 2.36 8.45
CA ALA A 109 -12.21 1.07 7.93
C ALA A 109 -13.40 0.51 8.73
N GLN A 110 -13.31 0.55 10.04
CA GLN A 110 -14.38 0.09 10.93
C GLN A 110 -15.67 0.91 10.75
N LYS A 111 -15.57 2.23 10.53
CA LYS A 111 -16.74 3.10 10.32
C LYS A 111 -17.49 2.80 9.03
N VAL A 112 -16.80 2.31 8.00
CA VAL A 112 -17.40 2.03 6.69
C VAL A 112 -17.68 0.55 6.45
N ALA A 113 -17.21 -0.33 7.33
CA ALA A 113 -17.50 -1.76 7.27
C ALA A 113 -19.01 -2.01 7.23
N GLY A 114 -19.45 -2.88 6.30
CA GLY A 114 -20.87 -3.19 6.09
C GLY A 114 -21.70 -2.12 5.37
N SER A 115 -21.14 -0.93 5.10
CA SER A 115 -21.84 0.11 4.31
C SER A 115 -21.57 0.03 2.81
N VAL A 116 -20.56 -0.73 2.41
CA VAL A 116 -20.13 -0.94 1.03
C VAL A 116 -19.86 -2.43 0.78
N ASP A 117 -19.83 -2.82 -0.49
CA ASP A 117 -19.63 -4.24 -0.89
C ASP A 117 -18.16 -4.68 -0.81
N LEU A 118 -17.22 -3.73 -0.81
CA LEU A 118 -15.79 -4.00 -0.77
C LEU A 118 -15.02 -2.81 -0.17
N VAL A 119 -14.26 -3.07 0.88
CA VAL A 119 -13.34 -2.11 1.49
C VAL A 119 -11.91 -2.47 1.11
N CYS A 120 -11.21 -1.53 0.46
CA CYS A 120 -9.81 -1.65 0.04
C CYS A 120 -8.94 -0.70 0.86
N ILE A 121 -7.87 -1.17 1.46
CA ILE A 121 -6.88 -0.35 2.18
C ILE A 121 -5.57 -0.34 1.38
N ASP A 122 -4.98 0.83 1.14
CA ASP A 122 -3.68 0.91 0.44
C ASP A 122 -2.55 0.37 1.32
N GLY A 123 -1.69 -0.45 0.74
CA GLY A 123 -0.51 -1.00 1.41
C GLY A 123 -0.67 -2.43 1.92
N SER A 124 0.27 -2.85 2.78
CA SER A 124 0.39 -4.23 3.29
C SER A 124 0.01 -4.31 4.76
N LEU A 125 -0.96 -5.16 5.07
CA LEU A 125 -1.32 -5.50 6.45
C LEU A 125 -0.17 -6.19 7.18
N LEU A 126 0.49 -7.17 6.54
CA LEU A 126 1.60 -7.89 7.15
C LEU A 126 2.73 -6.94 7.60
N SER A 127 3.08 -5.97 6.74
CA SER A 127 4.10 -4.97 7.08
C SER A 127 3.70 -4.10 8.27
N ARG A 128 2.42 -3.77 8.39
CA ARG A 128 1.86 -3.00 9.51
C ARG A 128 1.89 -3.81 10.80
N LEU A 129 1.42 -5.06 10.75
CA LEU A 129 1.39 -5.95 11.89
C LEU A 129 2.79 -6.25 12.47
N LEU A 130 3.81 -6.37 11.60
CA LEU A 130 5.19 -6.60 12.01
C LEU A 130 5.83 -5.37 12.68
N ARG A 131 5.34 -4.17 12.40
CA ARG A 131 5.84 -2.91 12.98
C ARG A 131 5.06 -2.46 14.22
N SER A 132 3.85 -2.97 14.41
CA SER A 132 2.96 -2.57 15.50
C SER A 132 3.20 -3.38 16.77
N PRO A 133 3.05 -2.79 17.96
CA PRO A 133 2.91 -3.54 19.21
C PRO A 133 1.78 -4.58 19.13
N ALA A 134 1.88 -5.65 19.92
CA ALA A 134 0.99 -6.82 19.80
C ALA A 134 -0.50 -6.51 20.06
N ASP A 135 -0.78 -5.59 20.96
CA ASP A 135 -2.13 -5.10 21.29
C ASP A 135 -2.75 -4.32 20.12
N LEU A 136 -2.01 -3.38 19.54
CA LEU A 136 -2.44 -2.62 18.36
C LEU A 136 -2.62 -3.53 17.14
N ALA A 137 -1.73 -4.50 16.93
CA ALA A 137 -1.87 -5.48 15.86
C ALA A 137 -3.15 -6.31 16.02
N SER A 138 -3.49 -6.73 17.25
CA SER A 138 -4.74 -7.46 17.53
C SER A 138 -6.00 -6.61 17.26
N GLU A 139 -5.98 -5.34 17.64
CA GLU A 139 -7.07 -4.40 17.32
C GLU A 139 -7.23 -4.18 15.83
N MET A 140 -6.13 -3.99 15.11
CA MET A 140 -6.13 -3.79 13.66
C MET A 140 -6.74 -4.99 12.93
N VAL A 141 -6.38 -6.22 13.33
CA VAL A 141 -6.97 -7.44 12.76
C VAL A 141 -8.49 -7.46 12.97
N LYS A 142 -8.99 -7.08 14.14
CA LYS A 142 -10.44 -7.04 14.42
C LYS A 142 -11.16 -5.96 13.62
N LYS A 143 -10.58 -4.75 13.53
CA LYS A 143 -11.18 -3.61 12.81
C LYS A 143 -11.21 -3.81 11.30
N CYS A 144 -10.27 -4.57 10.76
CA CYS A 144 -10.10 -4.76 9.32
C CYS A 144 -10.47 -6.17 8.82
N SER A 145 -11.25 -6.95 9.60
CA SER A 145 -11.63 -8.32 9.24
C SER A 145 -12.32 -8.45 7.88
N ASP A 146 -13.10 -7.45 7.49
CA ASP A 146 -13.87 -7.43 6.25
C ASP A 146 -13.19 -6.58 5.15
N CYS A 147 -11.90 -6.27 5.32
CA CYS A 147 -11.13 -5.46 4.39
C CYS A 147 -10.14 -6.29 3.59
N ILE A 148 -9.80 -5.80 2.40
CA ILE A 148 -8.66 -6.30 1.64
C ILE A 148 -7.57 -5.23 1.58
N PHE A 149 -6.32 -5.65 1.70
CA PHE A 149 -5.16 -4.77 1.59
C PHE A 149 -4.54 -4.92 0.22
N ILE A 150 -4.26 -3.82 -0.46
CA ILE A 150 -3.77 -3.82 -1.83
C ILE A 150 -2.48 -3.01 -1.94
N SER A 151 -1.41 -3.67 -2.38
CA SER A 151 -0.12 -3.04 -2.62
C SER A 151 0.23 -3.00 -4.10
N LYS A 152 0.68 -1.84 -4.59
CA LYS A 152 1.18 -1.62 -5.97
C LYS A 152 2.55 -2.22 -6.20
N SER A 153 3.33 -2.34 -5.13
CA SER A 153 4.67 -2.92 -5.10
C SER A 153 4.81 -3.78 -3.86
N SER A 154 5.69 -4.78 -3.90
CA SER A 154 5.92 -5.66 -2.77
C SER A 154 7.34 -6.17 -2.78
N GLU A 155 7.99 -6.14 -1.61
CA GLU A 155 9.27 -6.80 -1.35
C GLU A 155 9.09 -8.17 -0.70
N SER A 156 7.84 -8.62 -0.52
CA SER A 156 7.52 -9.94 0.04
C SER A 156 8.20 -11.04 -0.76
N ARG A 157 8.81 -11.97 -0.05
CA ARG A 157 9.46 -13.19 -0.57
C ARG A 157 8.89 -14.44 0.10
N LEU A 158 7.65 -14.40 0.53
CA LEU A 158 6.98 -15.49 1.23
C LEU A 158 6.88 -16.75 0.38
N GLN A 159 6.71 -16.57 -0.94
CA GLN A 159 6.48 -17.68 -1.86
C GLN A 159 7.78 -18.28 -2.43
N PHE A 160 8.77 -17.43 -2.70
CA PHE A 160 10.00 -17.86 -3.39
C PHE A 160 11.29 -17.60 -2.59
N GLY A 161 11.20 -17.10 -1.35
CA GLY A 161 12.37 -16.82 -0.51
C GLY A 161 13.23 -18.06 -0.25
N ASN A 162 12.61 -19.20 0.00
CA ASN A 162 13.27 -20.48 0.20
C ASN A 162 13.94 -21.04 -1.06
N MET A 163 13.59 -20.52 -2.24
CA MET A 163 14.22 -20.87 -3.52
C MET A 163 15.41 -19.95 -3.87
N GLY A 164 15.79 -19.04 -2.95
CA GLY A 164 16.90 -18.11 -3.14
C GLY A 164 16.53 -16.86 -3.93
N SER A 165 15.23 -16.46 -3.96
CA SER A 165 14.78 -15.25 -4.67
C SER A 165 15.52 -14.01 -4.17
N ARG A 166 15.94 -13.13 -5.10
CA ARG A 166 16.58 -11.84 -4.81
C ARG A 166 15.67 -10.65 -4.98
N ALA A 167 14.52 -10.86 -5.61
CA ALA A 167 13.45 -9.85 -5.76
C ALA A 167 12.20 -10.27 -5.00
N GLY A 168 11.25 -9.35 -4.83
CA GLY A 168 9.93 -9.68 -4.30
C GLY A 168 9.16 -10.62 -5.23
N ASP A 169 8.27 -11.43 -4.68
CA ASP A 169 7.49 -12.43 -5.42
C ASP A 169 6.70 -11.82 -6.59
N ILE A 170 6.21 -10.58 -6.43
CA ILE A 170 5.51 -9.82 -7.47
C ILE A 170 6.34 -9.66 -8.75
N TYR A 171 7.67 -9.56 -8.62
CA TYR A 171 8.59 -9.45 -9.76
C TYR A 171 8.57 -10.71 -10.61
N TYR A 172 8.63 -11.89 -9.97
CA TYR A 172 8.63 -13.17 -10.68
C TYR A 172 7.29 -13.44 -11.35
N TYR A 173 6.16 -13.23 -10.65
CA TYR A 173 4.83 -13.34 -11.28
C TYR A 173 4.66 -12.36 -12.44
N GLY A 174 5.17 -11.13 -12.31
CA GLY A 174 5.15 -10.11 -13.35
C GLY A 174 5.87 -10.53 -14.63
N HIS A 175 6.95 -11.31 -14.51
CA HIS A 175 7.73 -11.82 -15.64
C HIS A 175 7.18 -13.16 -16.18
N ALA A 176 6.66 -14.01 -15.30
CA ALA A 176 6.14 -15.32 -15.67
C ALA A 176 4.80 -15.26 -16.41
N THR A 177 4.01 -14.18 -16.22
CA THR A 177 2.64 -14.09 -16.73
C THR A 177 2.40 -12.77 -17.44
N LYS A 178 1.55 -12.75 -18.46
CA LYS A 178 1.15 -11.53 -19.18
C LYS A 178 -0.34 -11.27 -19.11
N GLY A 179 -1.16 -12.32 -19.15
CA GLY A 179 -2.60 -12.27 -19.09
C GLY A 179 -3.17 -12.03 -17.70
N PRO A 180 -4.47 -11.76 -17.58
CA PRO A 180 -5.16 -11.62 -16.31
C PRO A 180 -5.22 -12.94 -15.55
N GLY A 181 -5.34 -12.86 -14.25
CA GLY A 181 -5.35 -14.03 -13.38
C GLY A 181 -4.85 -13.70 -11.98
N PHE A 182 -4.58 -14.75 -11.21
CA PHE A 182 -4.09 -14.63 -9.85
C PHE A 182 -3.19 -15.81 -9.45
N SER A 183 -2.29 -15.58 -8.50
CA SER A 183 -1.48 -16.64 -7.92
C SER A 183 -2.32 -17.52 -6.99
N SER A 184 -1.95 -18.78 -6.83
CA SER A 184 -2.49 -19.57 -5.72
C SER A 184 -2.28 -18.83 -4.40
N PRO A 185 -3.30 -18.77 -3.51
CA PRO A 185 -3.18 -18.10 -2.23
C PRO A 185 -2.12 -18.79 -1.37
N VAL A 186 -1.31 -18.00 -0.68
CA VAL A 186 -0.33 -18.50 0.29
C VAL A 186 -0.67 -17.93 1.65
N GLU A 187 -0.86 -18.84 2.60
CA GLU A 187 -1.14 -18.50 3.98
C GLU A 187 0.15 -18.08 4.69
N THR A 188 0.06 -16.98 5.40
CA THR A 188 1.05 -16.55 6.39
C THR A 188 0.41 -16.63 7.76
N GLN A 189 0.91 -17.51 8.60
CA GLN A 189 0.44 -17.57 9.98
C GLN A 189 0.92 -16.33 10.74
N PHE A 190 -0.02 -15.45 11.04
CA PHE A 190 0.19 -14.38 12.00
C PHE A 190 -0.50 -14.73 13.32
N ARG A 191 0.06 -14.27 14.44
CA ARG A 191 -0.35 -14.67 15.82
C ARG A 191 -1.85 -14.55 16.12
N HIS A 192 -2.61 -13.78 15.34
CA HIS A 192 -3.99 -13.41 15.66
C HIS A 192 -5.02 -13.86 14.63
N ALA A 193 -4.61 -14.14 13.40
CA ALA A 193 -5.50 -14.63 12.34
C ALA A 193 -4.68 -15.17 11.15
N PRO A 194 -5.21 -16.13 10.37
CA PRO A 194 -4.63 -16.49 9.08
C PRO A 194 -4.70 -15.30 8.14
N LEU A 195 -3.59 -15.00 7.46
CA LEU A 195 -3.47 -13.96 6.46
C LEU A 195 -3.06 -14.60 5.15
N PHE A 196 -3.85 -14.40 4.10
CA PHE A 196 -3.57 -14.93 2.77
C PHE A 196 -3.00 -13.85 1.85
N GLU A 197 -1.91 -14.18 1.16
CA GLU A 197 -1.28 -13.35 0.15
C GLU A 197 -1.59 -13.90 -1.24
N VAL A 198 -2.04 -13.01 -2.13
CA VAL A 198 -2.36 -13.30 -3.53
C VAL A 198 -1.77 -12.20 -4.43
N TYR A 199 -1.14 -12.60 -5.52
CA TYR A 199 -0.76 -11.69 -6.60
C TYR A 199 -1.80 -11.77 -7.70
N ALA A 200 -2.25 -10.63 -8.22
CA ALA A 200 -3.31 -10.59 -9.22
C ALA A 200 -3.04 -9.57 -10.32
N ARG A 201 -3.50 -9.88 -11.52
CA ARG A 201 -3.57 -8.96 -12.66
C ARG A 201 -5.00 -8.91 -13.16
N LEU A 202 -5.60 -7.72 -13.14
CA LEU A 202 -7.01 -7.54 -13.44
C LEU A 202 -7.31 -7.42 -14.95
N ARG A 203 -6.31 -7.09 -15.79
CA ARG A 203 -6.43 -6.95 -17.25
C ARG A 203 -5.10 -7.29 -17.92
N ASP A 204 -5.17 -7.58 -19.20
CA ASP A 204 -3.97 -7.73 -20.03
C ASP A 204 -3.08 -6.49 -19.96
N ASN A 205 -1.78 -6.72 -19.93
CA ASN A 205 -0.75 -5.68 -19.95
C ASN A 205 -0.87 -4.60 -18.86
N THR A 206 -1.59 -4.88 -17.78
CA THR A 206 -1.63 -3.99 -16.62
C THR A 206 -0.63 -4.42 -15.54
N PRO A 207 -0.21 -3.50 -14.67
CA PRO A 207 0.61 -3.85 -13.52
C PRO A 207 -0.06 -4.91 -12.64
N MET A 208 0.77 -5.72 -12.01
CA MET A 208 0.33 -6.67 -10.99
C MET A 208 0.11 -5.95 -9.67
N ILE A 209 -0.87 -6.41 -8.91
CA ILE A 209 -1.13 -5.98 -7.54
C ILE A 209 -0.94 -7.15 -6.59
N ARG A 210 -0.54 -6.86 -5.36
CA ARG A 210 -0.55 -7.79 -4.25
C ARG A 210 -1.79 -7.53 -3.41
N ILE A 211 -2.51 -8.59 -3.07
CA ILE A 211 -3.72 -8.55 -2.24
C ILE A 211 -3.45 -9.38 -0.99
N GLU A 212 -3.75 -8.82 0.18
CA GLU A 212 -3.74 -9.54 1.45
C GLU A 212 -5.16 -9.57 2.02
N ILE A 213 -5.58 -10.75 2.48
CA ILE A 213 -6.93 -11.04 2.95
C ILE A 213 -6.84 -11.74 4.29
N LEU A 214 -7.57 -11.24 5.29
CA LEU A 214 -7.73 -11.89 6.59
C LEU A 214 -8.77 -13.01 6.51
N GLY A 215 -8.52 -14.10 7.25
CA GLY A 215 -9.41 -15.26 7.29
C GLY A 215 -9.14 -16.24 6.14
N GLU A 216 -9.83 -17.38 6.18
CA GLU A 216 -9.70 -18.41 5.16
C GLU A 216 -10.29 -17.93 3.83
N VAL A 217 -9.51 -18.06 2.76
CA VAL A 217 -9.94 -17.65 1.41
C VAL A 217 -9.59 -18.74 0.39
N GLY A 218 -10.61 -19.18 -0.35
CA GLY A 218 -10.47 -20.11 -1.46
C GLY A 218 -10.40 -19.40 -2.82
N LYS A 219 -10.11 -20.18 -3.87
CA LYS A 219 -10.03 -19.64 -5.24
C LYS A 219 -11.32 -18.98 -5.70
N GLN A 220 -12.48 -19.45 -5.23
CA GLN A 220 -13.79 -18.89 -5.61
C GLN A 220 -14.02 -17.50 -4.97
N GLU A 221 -13.62 -17.32 -3.70
CA GLU A 221 -13.71 -16.03 -3.02
C GLU A 221 -12.76 -15.03 -3.67
N ILE A 222 -11.53 -15.46 -4.02
CA ILE A 222 -10.58 -14.61 -4.76
C ILE A 222 -11.19 -14.18 -6.09
N ALA A 223 -11.78 -15.10 -6.86
CA ALA A 223 -12.42 -14.78 -8.14
C ALA A 223 -13.55 -13.74 -7.96
N LYS A 224 -14.39 -13.84 -6.92
CA LYS A 224 -15.43 -12.85 -6.59
C LYS A 224 -14.82 -11.47 -6.27
N ILE A 225 -13.76 -11.45 -5.43
CA ILE A 225 -13.05 -10.21 -5.11
C ILE A 225 -12.50 -9.57 -6.39
N LEU A 226 -11.86 -10.35 -7.27
CA LEU A 226 -11.29 -9.84 -8.53
C LEU A 226 -12.37 -9.31 -9.49
N ASN A 227 -13.56 -9.93 -9.54
CA ASN A 227 -14.70 -9.45 -10.32
C ASN A 227 -15.18 -8.07 -9.82
N LYS A 228 -15.28 -7.88 -8.51
CA LYS A 228 -15.62 -6.59 -7.89
C LYS A 228 -14.53 -5.55 -8.16
N LEU A 229 -13.26 -5.89 -7.94
CA LEU A 229 -12.12 -4.99 -8.21
C LEU A 229 -12.08 -4.57 -9.68
N ARG A 230 -12.42 -5.49 -10.60
CA ARG A 230 -12.44 -5.24 -12.04
C ARG A 230 -13.44 -4.16 -12.44
N TYR A 231 -14.57 -4.07 -11.75
CA TYR A 231 -15.67 -3.14 -12.08
C TYR A 231 -15.23 -1.68 -12.05
N HIS A 232 -14.51 -1.27 -11.00
CA HIS A 232 -14.00 0.09 -10.84
C HIS A 232 -12.48 0.22 -11.00
N SER A 233 -11.81 -0.72 -11.67
CA SER A 233 -10.37 -0.61 -11.90
C SER A 233 -10.02 0.27 -13.09
N VAL A 234 -9.03 1.15 -12.91
CA VAL A 234 -8.42 1.96 -13.95
C VAL A 234 -6.95 1.53 -14.09
N ALA A 235 -6.55 1.18 -15.30
CA ALA A 235 -5.21 0.64 -15.59
C ALA A 235 -4.79 -0.53 -14.68
N GLY A 236 -5.76 -1.38 -14.28
CA GLY A 236 -5.51 -2.55 -13.42
C GLY A 236 -5.38 -2.26 -11.94
N TYR A 237 -5.71 -1.05 -11.50
CA TYR A 237 -5.67 -0.65 -10.08
C TYR A 237 -7.04 -0.14 -9.62
N PRO A 238 -7.49 -0.45 -8.37
CA PRO A 238 -8.77 0.03 -7.85
C PRO A 238 -8.84 1.55 -7.80
N TYR A 239 -9.85 2.12 -8.46
CA TYR A 239 -9.97 3.57 -8.60
C TYR A 239 -10.28 4.27 -7.28
N CYS A 240 -11.01 3.61 -6.38
CA CYS A 240 -11.29 4.13 -5.03
C CYS A 240 -10.00 4.41 -4.23
N LEU A 241 -8.97 3.56 -4.34
CA LEU A 241 -7.67 3.80 -3.69
C LEU A 241 -6.94 5.00 -4.28
N LYS A 242 -7.02 5.20 -5.61
CA LYS A 242 -6.47 6.41 -6.23
C LYS A 242 -7.16 7.67 -5.72
N LEU A 243 -8.48 7.63 -5.57
CA LEU A 243 -9.26 8.76 -5.05
C LEU A 243 -8.93 9.02 -3.58
N ALA A 244 -8.87 7.99 -2.74
CA ALA A 244 -8.48 8.10 -1.34
C ALA A 244 -7.10 8.75 -1.21
N HIS A 245 -6.10 8.24 -1.95
CA HIS A 245 -4.74 8.80 -1.96
C HIS A 245 -4.70 10.29 -2.34
N ASN A 246 -5.46 10.70 -3.35
CA ASN A 246 -5.51 12.11 -3.75
C ASN A 246 -6.24 12.98 -2.72
N THR A 247 -7.21 12.41 -2.00
CA THR A 247 -8.05 13.14 -1.03
C THR A 247 -7.32 13.34 0.30
N CYS A 248 -6.58 12.33 0.79
CA CYS A 248 -5.84 12.42 2.06
C CYS A 248 -4.49 13.14 1.94
N LYS A 249 -4.00 13.42 0.74
CA LYS A 249 -2.66 13.96 0.54
C LYS A 249 -2.44 15.30 1.24
N ILE A 250 -1.57 15.33 2.25
CA ILE A 250 -1.13 16.54 2.94
C ILE A 250 0.17 17.04 2.28
N SER A 251 0.07 18.15 1.53
CA SER A 251 1.20 18.77 0.86
C SER A 251 2.05 19.64 1.80
N ASN A 252 3.23 20.06 1.35
CA ASN A 252 4.01 21.05 2.08
C ASN A 252 3.27 22.39 2.19
N GLU A 253 2.53 22.79 1.15
CA GLU A 253 1.72 24.00 1.16
C GLU A 253 0.60 23.95 2.21
N ASP A 254 0.03 22.76 2.45
CA ASP A 254 -1.00 22.61 3.50
C ASP A 254 -0.38 22.76 4.89
N ILE A 255 0.80 22.19 5.13
CA ILE A 255 1.55 22.40 6.37
C ILE A 255 1.95 23.87 6.55
N ASP A 256 2.34 24.57 5.48
CA ASP A 256 2.71 25.99 5.54
C ASP A 256 1.51 26.86 5.87
N ARG A 257 0.33 26.56 5.30
CA ARG A 257 -0.92 27.23 5.67
C ARG A 257 -1.29 27.00 7.13
N LEU A 258 -1.13 25.74 7.59
CA LEU A 258 -1.39 25.41 9.00
C LEU A 258 -0.39 26.13 9.93
N ALA A 259 0.90 26.18 9.57
CA ALA A 259 1.91 26.93 10.29
C ALA A 259 1.59 28.43 10.37
N SER A 260 1.02 29.00 9.31
CA SER A 260 0.58 30.40 9.28
C SER A 260 -0.55 30.66 10.25
N ILE A 261 -1.51 29.73 10.38
CA ILE A 261 -2.61 29.82 11.35
C ILE A 261 -2.07 29.90 12.78
N PHE A 262 -0.99 29.16 13.07
CA PHE A 262 -0.33 29.17 14.39
C PHE A 262 0.75 30.24 14.54
N SER A 263 0.92 31.12 13.56
CA SER A 263 1.93 32.20 13.55
C SER A 263 3.37 31.69 13.69
N LEU A 264 3.66 30.48 13.19
CA LEU A 264 4.98 29.85 13.26
C LEU A 264 5.97 30.33 12.19
N GLN A 265 5.58 31.23 11.27
CA GLN A 265 6.45 31.78 10.25
C GLN A 265 7.71 32.47 10.83
N HIS A 266 7.60 33.00 12.05
CA HIS A 266 8.68 33.68 12.73
C HIS A 266 9.65 32.76 13.48
N GLU A 267 9.31 31.46 13.55
CA GLU A 267 10.12 30.40 14.20
C GLU A 267 10.90 29.56 13.18
N GLN A 268 11.20 30.15 12.00
CA GLN A 268 11.94 29.46 10.94
C GLN A 268 13.39 29.19 11.35
N GLY A 269 13.92 28.03 10.91
CA GLY A 269 15.32 27.69 11.11
C GLY A 269 16.23 28.53 10.19
N ALA A 270 17.48 28.74 10.60
CA ALA A 270 18.48 29.52 9.84
C ALA A 270 18.65 29.05 8.38
N ARG A 271 18.36 27.81 8.06
CA ARG A 271 18.45 27.27 6.71
C ARG A 271 17.28 27.74 5.81
N ASP A 272 16.10 27.91 6.38
CA ASP A 272 14.92 28.35 5.63
C ASP A 272 15.02 29.84 5.30
N ALA A 273 15.64 30.63 6.17
CA ALA A 273 15.94 32.04 5.94
C ALA A 273 16.93 32.31 4.79
N LEU A 274 17.64 31.27 4.31
CA LEU A 274 18.54 31.39 3.15
C LEU A 274 17.82 31.13 1.81
N ASN A 275 16.57 30.70 1.84
CA ASN A 275 15.78 30.38 0.64
C ASN A 275 14.75 31.49 0.31
N GLU A 276 14.69 32.55 1.13
CA GLU A 276 13.98 33.80 0.85
C GLU A 276 14.92 34.84 0.19
#